data_53c59a05d0acd90b97a74649dcac2a58
#
_entry.id   53c59a05d0acd90b97a74649dcac2a58
#
_cell.length_a   1.000
_cell.length_b   1.000
_cell.length_c   1.000
_cell.angle_alpha   90.00
_cell.angle_beta   90.00
_cell.angle_gamma   90.00
#
_symmetry.space_group_name_H-M   'P 1'
#
loop_
_entity.id
_entity.type
_entity.pdbx_description
1 polymer ?
#
loop_
_entity_poly.entity_id
_entity_poly.type
_entity_poly.pdbx_seq_one_letter_code
_entity_poly.pdbx_strand_id
1 'polypeptide(L)'
;LLEDQHPDLAHLPVRLVDAGWDNAMFRLGDQLSVRLPRRKVAATLIEHEQTWLPRLANQLPIPVPTPYRIGKPAQGYPWRWSVLPWLPGVAADQQEPHANQATLFASFLRSLHVPAPFNAPPNAARGVPLNQRAASAEERIQRLETKTNLITQKIKNTWNRALNAPVDVQAKWLHGDLHTRNILVENGVITGIIDWGDITSGDIATDLASIWMLFSDQNARQQAIAEYVNVSEATLQRAKGWAILFGVVLLDTGLIDNSRHAVMGAETLRRVSQDG
;
A
#
# COMPACT_ATOMS: atom_id res chain seq x y z
N LEU A 1 1.72 24.79 -16.30
CA LEU A 1 2.76 24.14 -15.49
C LEU A 1 3.74 23.33 -16.36
N LEU A 2 3.24 22.44 -17.25
CA LEU A 2 4.10 21.66 -18.16
C LEU A 2 4.86 22.59 -19.12
N GLU A 3 4.18 23.49 -19.80
CA GLU A 3 4.79 24.47 -20.73
C GLU A 3 5.89 25.31 -20.07
N ASP A 4 5.70 25.66 -18.82
CA ASP A 4 6.59 26.51 -18.04
C ASP A 4 7.83 25.75 -17.52
N GLN A 5 7.65 24.52 -17.05
CA GLN A 5 8.70 23.79 -16.34
C GLN A 5 9.28 22.60 -17.10
N HIS A 6 8.52 22.01 -18.02
CA HIS A 6 8.90 20.83 -18.80
C HIS A 6 8.42 20.98 -20.24
N PRO A 7 8.92 22.00 -21.00
CA PRO A 7 8.46 22.31 -22.36
C PRO A 7 8.67 21.15 -23.34
N ASP A 8 9.64 20.28 -23.06
CA ASP A 8 9.88 19.05 -23.82
C ASP A 8 8.72 18.05 -23.75
N LEU A 9 7.86 18.15 -22.74
CA LEU A 9 6.69 17.30 -22.57
C LEU A 9 5.36 18.00 -22.88
N ALA A 10 5.37 19.31 -23.09
CA ALA A 10 4.15 20.10 -23.23
C ALA A 10 3.34 19.79 -24.49
N HIS A 11 3.98 19.20 -25.51
CA HIS A 11 3.33 18.77 -26.75
C HIS A 11 2.52 17.48 -26.62
N LEU A 12 2.69 16.73 -25.51
CA LEU A 12 1.99 15.49 -25.29
C LEU A 12 0.53 15.72 -24.86
N PRO A 13 -0.42 14.91 -25.35
CA PRO A 13 -1.81 15.03 -24.96
C PRO A 13 -2.00 14.76 -23.46
N VAL A 14 -2.77 15.63 -22.80
CA VAL A 14 -3.12 15.52 -21.36
C VAL A 14 -4.58 15.11 -21.23
N ARG A 15 -4.86 14.05 -20.47
CA ARG A 15 -6.21 13.56 -20.22
C ARG A 15 -6.39 13.25 -18.73
N LEU A 16 -7.43 13.79 -18.10
CA LEU A 16 -7.79 13.45 -16.72
C LEU A 16 -8.12 11.94 -16.64
N VAL A 17 -7.50 11.23 -15.71
CA VAL A 17 -7.75 9.81 -15.43
C VAL A 17 -8.59 9.66 -14.18
N ASP A 18 -8.20 10.35 -13.10
CA ASP A 18 -8.88 10.29 -11.81
C ASP A 18 -8.67 11.61 -11.05
N ALA A 19 -9.66 11.99 -10.27
CA ALA A 19 -9.60 13.11 -9.35
C ALA A 19 -10.03 12.61 -7.97
N GLY A 20 -9.15 11.83 -7.35
CA GLY A 20 -9.37 11.27 -6.03
C GLY A 20 -9.30 12.32 -4.91
N TRP A 21 -9.37 11.85 -3.69
CA TRP A 21 -9.37 12.68 -2.48
C TRP A 21 -8.07 13.47 -2.32
N ASP A 22 -6.93 12.84 -2.56
CA ASP A 22 -5.61 13.40 -2.32
C ASP A 22 -4.96 13.98 -3.57
N ASN A 23 -5.15 13.39 -4.72
CA ASN A 23 -4.46 13.73 -5.95
C ASN A 23 -5.40 13.81 -7.15
N ALA A 24 -5.08 14.70 -8.09
CA ALA A 24 -5.57 14.64 -9.45
C ALA A 24 -4.51 13.95 -10.32
N MET A 25 -4.94 12.92 -11.06
CA MET A 25 -4.10 12.11 -11.94
C MET A 25 -4.45 12.35 -13.39
N PHE A 26 -3.47 12.72 -14.18
CA PHE A 26 -3.62 12.91 -15.62
C PHE A 26 -2.73 11.95 -16.37
N ARG A 27 -3.22 11.36 -17.44
CA ARG A 27 -2.40 10.70 -18.44
C ARG A 27 -1.69 11.75 -19.27
N LEU A 28 -0.40 11.57 -19.52
CA LEU A 28 0.42 12.43 -20.35
C LEU A 28 1.05 11.60 -21.47
N GLY A 29 0.51 11.72 -22.67
CA GLY A 29 0.83 10.78 -23.75
C GLY A 29 0.51 9.33 -23.37
N ASP A 30 1.26 8.38 -23.92
CA ASP A 30 1.02 6.94 -23.70
C ASP A 30 1.85 6.34 -22.57
N GLN A 31 2.91 7.01 -22.15
CA GLN A 31 3.90 6.42 -21.25
C GLN A 31 4.06 7.15 -19.90
N LEU A 32 3.43 8.30 -19.75
CA LEU A 32 3.59 9.14 -18.57
C LEU A 32 2.25 9.47 -17.91
N SER A 33 2.32 9.90 -16.67
CA SER A 33 1.23 10.52 -15.93
C SER A 33 1.71 11.76 -15.20
N VAL A 34 0.79 12.68 -14.91
CA VAL A 34 1.03 13.83 -14.04
C VAL A 34 0.19 13.65 -12.79
N ARG A 35 0.81 13.75 -11.62
CA ARG A 35 0.14 13.71 -10.33
C ARG A 35 0.26 15.05 -9.63
N LEU A 36 -0.91 15.65 -9.33
CA LEU A 36 -1.04 16.92 -8.65
C LEU A 36 -1.75 16.72 -7.31
N PRO A 37 -1.10 16.95 -6.16
CA PRO A 37 -1.79 17.05 -4.88
C PRO A 37 -2.96 18.02 -4.91
N ARG A 38 -4.04 17.70 -4.19
CA ARG A 38 -5.24 18.55 -4.07
C ARG A 38 -5.36 19.22 -2.71
N ARG A 39 -4.55 18.79 -1.76
CA ARG A 39 -4.54 19.30 -0.38
C ARG A 39 -3.14 19.22 0.25
N LYS A 40 -2.92 20.00 1.31
CA LYS A 40 -1.60 20.13 1.97
C LYS A 40 -1.00 18.81 2.44
N VAL A 41 -1.83 17.91 2.99
CA VAL A 41 -1.36 16.58 3.45
C VAL A 41 -0.79 15.79 2.27
N ALA A 42 -1.50 15.73 1.15
CA ALA A 42 -1.04 15.04 -0.05
C ALA A 42 0.23 15.68 -0.64
N ALA A 43 0.41 16.99 -0.51
CA ALA A 43 1.64 17.67 -0.91
C ALA A 43 2.87 17.19 -0.12
N THR A 44 2.72 16.96 1.19
CA THR A 44 3.80 16.37 2.00
C THR A 44 4.12 14.94 1.56
N LEU A 45 3.09 14.13 1.28
CA LEU A 45 3.27 12.74 0.84
C LEU A 45 4.02 12.66 -0.51
N ILE A 46 3.70 13.54 -1.46
CA ILE A 46 4.43 13.55 -2.74
C ILE A 46 5.90 13.97 -2.58
N GLU A 47 6.21 14.85 -1.62
CA GLU A 47 7.59 15.23 -1.32
C GLU A 47 8.39 14.06 -0.71
N HIS A 48 7.76 13.24 0.12
CA HIS A 48 8.35 12.00 0.63
C HIS A 48 8.67 11.04 -0.52
N GLU A 49 7.71 10.78 -1.39
CA GLU A 49 7.91 9.94 -2.57
C GLU A 49 9.03 10.47 -3.48
N GLN A 50 9.01 11.76 -3.81
CA GLN A 50 10.04 12.40 -4.64
C GLN A 50 11.45 12.25 -4.06
N THR A 51 11.56 12.26 -2.73
CA THR A 51 12.85 12.20 -2.03
C THR A 51 13.38 10.78 -1.89
N TRP A 52 12.51 9.83 -1.57
CA TRP A 52 12.94 8.53 -1.09
C TRP A 52 12.75 7.40 -2.09
N LEU A 53 11.71 7.43 -2.92
CA LEU A 53 11.48 6.36 -3.89
C LEU A 53 12.64 6.18 -4.89
N PRO A 54 13.27 7.25 -5.43
CA PRO A 54 14.42 7.10 -6.33
C PRO A 54 15.62 6.37 -5.70
N ARG A 55 15.76 6.42 -4.38
CA ARG A 55 16.86 5.77 -3.65
C ARG A 55 16.63 4.26 -3.45
N LEU A 56 15.38 3.83 -3.45
CA LEU A 56 14.97 2.45 -3.23
C LEU A 56 14.70 1.70 -4.55
N ALA A 57 14.27 2.40 -5.58
CA ALA A 57 13.75 1.82 -6.81
C ALA A 57 14.69 0.81 -7.48
N ASN A 58 15.99 1.09 -7.51
CA ASN A 58 16.98 0.24 -8.21
C ASN A 58 17.18 -1.14 -7.57
N GLN A 59 16.81 -1.33 -6.30
CA GLN A 59 16.92 -2.62 -5.61
C GLN A 59 15.61 -3.43 -5.62
N LEU A 60 14.51 -2.82 -6.07
CA LEU A 60 13.20 -3.45 -6.06
C LEU A 60 13.00 -4.30 -7.33
N PRO A 61 12.62 -5.58 -7.21
CA PRO A 61 12.46 -6.47 -8.35
C PRO A 61 11.14 -6.25 -9.12
N ILE A 62 10.22 -5.43 -8.58
CA ILE A 62 8.98 -5.03 -9.23
C ILE A 62 9.07 -3.55 -9.58
N PRO A 63 8.66 -3.13 -10.79
CA PRO A 63 8.68 -1.73 -11.21
C PRO A 63 7.89 -0.82 -10.25
N VAL A 64 8.44 0.39 -10.02
CA VAL A 64 7.81 1.44 -9.21
C VAL A 64 7.84 2.76 -9.97
N PRO A 65 6.87 3.67 -9.78
CA PRO A 65 6.76 4.90 -10.56
C PRO A 65 7.72 5.99 -10.03
N THR A 66 9.02 5.76 -10.18
CA THR A 66 10.03 6.76 -9.80
C THR A 66 9.79 8.06 -10.58
N PRO A 67 9.78 9.23 -9.93
CA PRO A 67 9.54 10.51 -10.59
C PRO A 67 10.48 10.75 -11.78
N TYR A 68 9.92 10.84 -12.99
CA TYR A 68 10.64 11.17 -14.22
C TYR A 68 10.99 12.65 -14.26
N ARG A 69 10.05 13.51 -13.78
CA ARG A 69 10.25 14.95 -13.58
C ARG A 69 9.54 15.39 -12.30
N ILE A 70 10.10 16.41 -11.67
CA ILE A 70 9.53 17.03 -10.48
C ILE A 70 9.19 18.48 -10.82
N GLY A 71 7.92 18.83 -10.65
CA GLY A 71 7.44 20.20 -10.80
C GLY A 71 7.40 20.95 -9.48
N LYS A 72 7.56 22.26 -9.57
CA LYS A 72 7.53 23.22 -8.45
C LYS A 72 6.22 24.00 -8.43
N PRO A 73 5.84 24.63 -7.29
CA PRO A 73 4.74 25.57 -7.25
C PRO A 73 4.89 26.67 -8.32
N ALA A 74 3.86 26.90 -9.12
CA ALA A 74 3.81 27.94 -10.15
C ALA A 74 2.39 28.14 -10.67
N GLN A 75 2.11 29.23 -11.37
CA GLN A 75 0.86 29.52 -12.09
C GLN A 75 -0.38 29.40 -11.17
N GLY A 76 -0.27 29.84 -9.92
CA GLY A 76 -1.35 29.74 -8.92
C GLY A 76 -1.51 28.35 -8.27
N TYR A 77 -0.77 27.32 -8.71
CA TYR A 77 -0.75 26.02 -8.08
C TYR A 77 0.32 25.99 -6.97
N PRO A 78 -0.03 25.69 -5.71
CA PRO A 78 0.82 26.00 -4.55
C PRO A 78 1.79 24.88 -4.15
N TRP A 79 1.73 23.67 -4.75
CA TRP A 79 2.49 22.51 -4.28
C TRP A 79 3.45 21.94 -5.34
N ARG A 80 4.39 21.11 -4.89
CA ARG A 80 5.17 20.24 -5.77
C ARG A 80 4.26 19.24 -6.45
N TRP A 81 4.66 18.80 -7.64
CA TRP A 81 3.94 17.82 -8.43
C TRP A 81 4.93 16.90 -9.17
N SER A 82 4.46 15.77 -9.69
CA SER A 82 5.32 14.79 -10.35
C SER A 82 4.83 14.44 -11.74
N VAL A 83 5.77 14.26 -12.66
CA VAL A 83 5.57 13.44 -13.86
C VAL A 83 6.15 12.07 -13.56
N LEU A 84 5.34 11.03 -13.70
CA LEU A 84 5.67 9.65 -13.35
C LEU A 84 5.57 8.76 -14.60
N PRO A 85 6.34 7.67 -14.71
CA PRO A 85 6.08 6.66 -15.70
C PRO A 85 4.68 6.05 -15.47
N TRP A 86 3.99 5.74 -16.56
CA TRP A 86 2.75 4.99 -16.51
C TRP A 86 3.08 3.50 -16.53
N LEU A 87 2.84 2.81 -15.43
CA LEU A 87 3.04 1.37 -15.36
C LEU A 87 1.82 0.63 -15.94
N PRO A 88 2.04 -0.46 -16.70
CA PRO A 88 0.95 -1.22 -17.31
C PRO A 88 0.19 -2.05 -16.28
N GLY A 89 -1.01 -2.49 -16.65
CA GLY A 89 -1.87 -3.33 -15.83
C GLY A 89 -3.04 -2.60 -15.17
N VAL A 90 -3.84 -3.36 -14.45
CA VAL A 90 -4.95 -2.89 -13.61
C VAL A 90 -4.69 -3.22 -12.15
N ALA A 91 -5.38 -2.56 -11.24
CA ALA A 91 -5.21 -2.82 -9.81
C ALA A 91 -5.60 -4.27 -9.44
N ALA A 92 -4.86 -4.89 -8.53
CA ALA A 92 -5.02 -6.30 -8.16
C ALA A 92 -6.39 -6.66 -7.54
N ASP A 93 -7.18 -5.68 -7.11
CA ASP A 93 -8.57 -5.89 -6.72
C ASP A 93 -9.52 -6.10 -7.92
N GLN A 94 -9.06 -5.80 -9.14
CA GLN A 94 -9.77 -6.06 -10.39
C GLN A 94 -9.25 -7.32 -11.12
N GLN A 95 -7.97 -7.62 -10.98
CA GLN A 95 -7.33 -8.80 -11.54
C GLN A 95 -6.31 -9.35 -10.54
N GLU A 96 -6.61 -10.48 -9.93
CA GLU A 96 -5.71 -11.12 -8.98
C GLU A 96 -4.44 -11.64 -9.68
N PRO A 97 -3.25 -11.52 -9.07
CA PRO A 97 -2.05 -12.15 -9.60
C PRO A 97 -2.13 -13.67 -9.50
N HIS A 98 -1.46 -14.36 -10.42
CA HIS A 98 -1.31 -15.80 -10.34
C HIS A 98 -0.58 -16.24 -9.05
N ALA A 99 -0.87 -17.41 -8.52
CA ALA A 99 -0.27 -17.94 -7.30
C ALA A 99 1.27 -17.97 -7.34
N ASN A 100 1.86 -18.23 -8.51
CA ASN A 100 3.32 -18.26 -8.69
C ASN A 100 4.00 -16.88 -8.53
N GLN A 101 3.24 -15.79 -8.48
CA GLN A 101 3.78 -14.45 -8.18
C GLN A 101 4.14 -14.28 -6.70
N ALA A 102 3.78 -15.22 -5.84
CA ALA A 102 4.10 -15.22 -4.41
C ALA A 102 5.60 -15.06 -4.13
N THR A 103 6.45 -15.76 -4.88
CA THR A 103 7.92 -15.67 -4.77
C THR A 103 8.44 -14.28 -5.17
N LEU A 104 7.95 -13.72 -6.28
CA LEU A 104 8.33 -12.38 -6.74
C LEU A 104 7.91 -11.32 -5.71
N PHE A 105 6.68 -11.42 -5.19
CA PHE A 105 6.16 -10.49 -4.20
C PHE A 105 6.93 -10.57 -2.87
N ALA A 106 7.25 -11.77 -2.40
CA ALA A 106 8.10 -11.95 -1.22
C ALA A 106 9.50 -11.36 -1.41
N SER A 107 10.09 -11.55 -2.60
CA SER A 107 11.39 -10.95 -2.97
C SER A 107 11.32 -9.42 -2.95
N PHE A 108 10.21 -8.84 -3.45
CA PHE A 108 9.97 -7.40 -3.39
C PHE A 108 9.93 -6.91 -1.92
N LEU A 109 9.16 -7.55 -1.06
CA LEU A 109 9.09 -7.20 0.36
C LEU A 109 10.46 -7.27 1.04
N ARG A 110 11.25 -8.32 0.78
CA ARG A 110 12.61 -8.44 1.33
C ARG A 110 13.52 -7.31 0.86
N SER A 111 13.45 -6.97 -0.42
CA SER A 111 14.28 -5.91 -1.01
C SER A 111 13.89 -4.53 -0.49
N LEU A 112 12.63 -4.33 -0.15
CA LEU A 112 12.13 -3.09 0.45
C LEU A 112 12.50 -3.00 1.93
N HIS A 113 12.35 -4.08 2.69
CA HIS A 113 12.51 -4.11 4.14
C HIS A 113 13.98 -4.11 4.57
N VAL A 114 14.75 -3.12 4.10
CA VAL A 114 16.13 -2.85 4.51
C VAL A 114 16.16 -1.77 5.60
N PRO A 115 17.24 -1.66 6.40
CA PRO A 115 17.36 -0.63 7.42
C PRO A 115 17.12 0.77 6.86
N ALA A 116 16.25 1.53 7.49
CA ALA A 116 15.95 2.90 7.12
C ALA A 116 16.86 3.89 7.88
N PRO A 117 17.25 5.03 7.27
CA PRO A 117 18.03 6.04 7.94
C PRO A 117 17.18 6.76 9.00
N PHE A 118 17.85 7.38 9.99
CA PHE A 118 17.18 8.09 11.08
C PHE A 118 16.20 9.19 10.62
N ASN A 119 16.47 9.80 9.48
CA ASN A 119 15.64 10.85 8.90
C ASN A 119 14.61 10.33 7.88
N ALA A 120 14.30 9.04 7.90
CA ALA A 120 13.16 8.51 7.14
C ALA A 120 11.86 9.21 7.55
N PRO A 121 10.91 9.44 6.61
CA PRO A 121 9.70 10.19 6.92
C PRO A 121 8.88 9.48 8.01
N PRO A 122 8.43 10.17 9.04
CA PRO A 122 7.57 9.59 10.06
C PRO A 122 6.15 9.40 9.52
N ASN A 123 5.46 8.36 10.00
CA ASN A 123 4.05 8.14 9.74
C ASN A 123 3.34 7.75 11.05
N ALA A 124 2.30 8.48 11.42
CA ALA A 124 1.57 8.26 12.67
C ALA A 124 0.59 7.06 12.60
N ALA A 125 0.37 6.50 11.39
CA ALA A 125 -0.61 5.46 11.15
C ALA A 125 -0.02 4.15 10.59
N ARG A 126 1.18 4.20 10.02
CA ARG A 126 1.85 3.09 9.34
C ARG A 126 3.20 2.80 9.99
N GLY A 127 3.57 1.51 10.08
CA GLY A 127 4.84 1.09 10.68
C GLY A 127 4.97 1.30 12.20
N VAL A 128 3.96 1.86 12.83
CA VAL A 128 3.89 2.03 14.30
C VAL A 128 3.55 0.70 14.98
N PRO A 129 3.84 0.53 16.27
CA PRO A 129 3.35 -0.62 17.03
C PRO A 129 1.83 -0.77 16.92
N LEU A 130 1.36 -1.98 16.64
CA LEU A 130 -0.05 -2.26 16.32
C LEU A 130 -1.01 -1.80 17.43
N ASN A 131 -0.60 -1.87 18.71
CA ASN A 131 -1.39 -1.42 19.84
C ASN A 131 -1.74 0.08 19.80
N GLN A 132 -0.94 0.91 19.15
CA GLN A 132 -1.26 2.32 18.94
C GLN A 132 -2.47 2.52 18.00
N ARG A 133 -2.83 1.48 17.27
CA ARG A 133 -3.97 1.46 16.33
C ARG A 133 -5.19 0.73 16.92
N ALA A 134 -5.06 0.14 18.11
CA ALA A 134 -6.06 -0.75 18.68
C ALA A 134 -7.43 -0.08 18.84
N ALA A 135 -7.50 1.08 19.46
CA ALA A 135 -8.78 1.77 19.71
C ALA A 135 -9.57 2.00 18.39
N SER A 136 -8.90 2.48 17.35
CA SER A 136 -9.52 2.73 16.05
C SER A 136 -9.99 1.45 15.36
N ALA A 137 -9.28 0.32 15.54
CA ALA A 137 -9.68 -0.98 14.99
C ALA A 137 -10.85 -1.57 15.76
N GLU A 138 -10.81 -1.53 17.09
CA GLU A 138 -11.84 -2.10 17.97
C GLU A 138 -13.20 -1.42 17.81
N GLU A 139 -13.24 -0.09 17.66
CA GLU A 139 -14.48 0.62 17.32
C GLU A 139 -15.10 0.10 16.01
N ARG A 140 -14.28 -0.19 14.98
CA ARG A 140 -14.77 -0.74 13.71
C ARG A 140 -15.19 -2.20 13.85
N ILE A 141 -14.42 -2.99 14.58
CA ILE A 141 -14.77 -4.39 14.89
C ILE A 141 -16.15 -4.44 15.52
N GLN A 142 -16.42 -3.64 16.58
CA GLN A 142 -17.71 -3.59 17.23
C GLN A 142 -18.85 -3.20 16.29
N ARG A 143 -18.64 -2.18 15.43
CA ARG A 143 -19.65 -1.80 14.42
C ARG A 143 -19.92 -2.90 13.41
N LEU A 144 -18.87 -3.60 12.96
CA LEU A 144 -18.98 -4.62 11.94
C LEU A 144 -19.56 -5.94 12.48
N GLU A 145 -19.43 -6.23 13.76
CA GLU A 145 -20.09 -7.37 14.42
C GLU A 145 -21.62 -7.35 14.27
N THR A 146 -22.20 -6.16 14.29
CA THR A 146 -23.65 -6.00 14.11
C THR A 146 -24.10 -5.96 12.66
N LYS A 147 -23.17 -5.72 11.73
CA LYS A 147 -23.48 -5.52 10.32
C LYS A 147 -23.13 -6.70 9.43
N THR A 148 -22.21 -7.57 9.90
CA THR A 148 -21.66 -8.67 9.10
C THR A 148 -21.39 -9.91 9.96
N ASN A 149 -21.19 -11.05 9.32
CA ASN A 149 -20.74 -12.31 9.97
C ASN A 149 -19.22 -12.53 9.86
N LEU A 150 -18.47 -11.51 9.44
CA LEU A 150 -17.03 -11.61 9.18
C LEU A 150 -16.18 -11.46 10.43
N ILE A 151 -16.70 -10.81 11.47
CA ILE A 151 -16.02 -10.65 12.76
C ILE A 151 -16.25 -11.90 13.63
N THR A 152 -15.62 -12.98 13.25
CA THR A 152 -15.73 -14.27 13.94
C THR A 152 -14.89 -14.29 15.22
N GLN A 153 -15.16 -15.26 16.13
CA GLN A 153 -14.31 -15.48 17.31
C GLN A 153 -12.84 -15.73 16.92
N LYS A 154 -12.59 -16.38 15.77
CA LYS A 154 -11.24 -16.61 15.22
C LYS A 154 -10.53 -15.29 14.88
N ILE A 155 -11.21 -14.36 14.23
CA ILE A 155 -10.68 -13.00 13.96
C ILE A 155 -10.35 -12.27 15.28
N LYS A 156 -11.24 -12.27 16.25
CA LYS A 156 -10.99 -11.64 17.56
C LYS A 156 -9.79 -12.26 18.30
N ASN A 157 -9.69 -13.58 18.30
CA ASN A 157 -8.56 -14.28 18.91
C ASN A 157 -7.24 -13.94 18.19
N THR A 158 -7.26 -13.87 16.85
CA THR A 158 -6.07 -13.48 16.05
C THR A 158 -5.68 -12.03 16.33
N TRP A 159 -6.66 -11.12 16.41
CA TRP A 159 -6.44 -9.73 16.81
C TRP A 159 -5.78 -9.61 18.19
N ASN A 160 -6.32 -10.29 19.19
CA ASN A 160 -5.78 -10.27 20.55
C ASN A 160 -4.34 -10.85 20.61
N ARG A 161 -4.06 -11.93 19.89
CA ARG A 161 -2.68 -12.47 19.77
C ARG A 161 -1.73 -11.46 19.14
N ALA A 162 -2.17 -10.79 18.08
CA ALA A 162 -1.38 -9.78 17.39
C ALA A 162 -1.05 -8.57 18.27
N LEU A 163 -2.01 -8.08 19.09
CA LEU A 163 -1.78 -6.98 20.03
C LEU A 163 -0.76 -7.33 21.12
N ASN A 164 -0.71 -8.59 21.53
CA ASN A 164 0.20 -9.08 22.58
C ASN A 164 1.55 -9.56 22.02
N ALA A 165 1.70 -9.68 20.69
CA ALA A 165 2.94 -10.10 20.08
C ALA A 165 4.03 -9.01 20.21
N PRO A 166 5.23 -9.34 20.71
CA PRO A 166 6.30 -8.36 20.88
C PRO A 166 6.79 -7.83 19.53
N VAL A 167 7.21 -6.56 19.51
CA VAL A 167 7.94 -5.99 18.35
C VAL A 167 9.39 -6.44 18.48
N ASP A 168 9.80 -7.37 17.64
CA ASP A 168 11.09 -8.07 17.65
C ASP A 168 11.96 -7.73 16.43
N VAL A 169 11.60 -6.67 15.71
CA VAL A 169 12.32 -6.20 14.53
C VAL A 169 12.74 -4.74 14.69
N GLN A 170 13.89 -4.40 14.12
CA GLN A 170 14.29 -3.00 13.96
C GLN A 170 13.47 -2.34 12.88
N ALA A 171 13.32 -1.01 12.95
CA ALA A 171 12.63 -0.23 11.95
C ALA A 171 13.31 -0.39 10.56
N LYS A 172 12.49 -0.72 9.57
CA LYS A 172 12.91 -0.90 8.17
C LYS A 172 12.05 -0.04 7.26
N TRP A 173 12.49 0.17 6.02
CA TRP A 173 11.68 0.83 5.01
C TRP A 173 10.38 0.07 4.78
N LEU A 174 9.32 0.81 4.59
CA LEU A 174 7.97 0.32 4.31
C LEU A 174 7.35 1.13 3.17
N HIS A 175 6.51 0.47 2.39
CA HIS A 175 5.54 1.15 1.54
C HIS A 175 4.47 1.85 2.39
N GLY A 176 4.00 1.18 3.45
CA GLY A 176 3.06 1.68 4.44
C GLY A 176 1.58 1.51 4.06
N ASP A 177 1.23 1.49 2.78
CA ASP A 177 -0.15 1.35 2.31
C ASP A 177 -0.28 0.30 1.19
N LEU A 178 0.33 -0.87 1.39
CA LEU A 178 0.46 -1.92 0.38
C LEU A 178 -0.80 -2.81 0.29
N HIS A 179 -1.87 -2.25 -0.25
CA HIS A 179 -3.11 -2.99 -0.51
C HIS A 179 -3.32 -3.26 -2.01
N THR A 180 -4.32 -4.06 -2.37
CA THR A 180 -4.53 -4.54 -3.75
C THR A 180 -4.73 -3.44 -4.80
N ARG A 181 -5.20 -2.25 -4.42
CA ARG A 181 -5.31 -1.12 -5.36
C ARG A 181 -3.96 -0.49 -5.71
N ASN A 182 -2.95 -0.70 -4.90
CA ASN A 182 -1.60 -0.16 -5.09
C ASN A 182 -0.64 -1.17 -5.73
N ILE A 183 -1.16 -2.33 -6.14
CA ILE A 183 -0.44 -3.39 -6.86
C ILE A 183 -1.07 -3.53 -8.24
N LEU A 184 -0.26 -3.37 -9.30
CA LEU A 184 -0.72 -3.51 -10.68
C LEU A 184 -0.47 -4.92 -11.18
N VAL A 185 -1.44 -5.44 -11.94
CA VAL A 185 -1.39 -6.79 -12.53
C VAL A 185 -1.80 -6.71 -13.99
N GLU A 186 -1.08 -7.41 -14.85
CA GLU A 186 -1.41 -7.62 -16.24
C GLU A 186 -1.24 -9.10 -16.58
N ASN A 187 -2.31 -9.74 -17.07
CA ASN A 187 -2.33 -11.17 -17.41
C ASN A 187 -1.85 -12.08 -16.25
N GLY A 188 -2.23 -11.72 -15.01
CA GLY A 188 -1.86 -12.46 -13.80
C GLY A 188 -0.42 -12.24 -13.31
N VAL A 189 0.37 -11.39 -13.98
CA VAL A 189 1.73 -11.01 -13.57
C VAL A 189 1.71 -9.65 -12.87
N ILE A 190 2.41 -9.52 -11.75
CA ILE A 190 2.57 -8.24 -11.06
C ILE A 190 3.50 -7.36 -11.89
N THR A 191 2.99 -6.21 -12.34
CA THR A 191 3.70 -5.28 -13.24
C THR A 191 4.14 -3.99 -12.57
N GLY A 192 3.66 -3.70 -11.36
CA GLY A 192 4.05 -2.49 -10.66
C GLY A 192 3.48 -2.36 -9.25
N ILE A 193 4.19 -1.59 -8.44
CA ILE A 193 3.72 -1.13 -7.12
C ILE A 193 3.67 0.39 -7.14
N ILE A 194 2.49 0.96 -6.87
CA ILE A 194 2.20 2.40 -7.00
C ILE A 194 1.77 3.01 -5.66
N ASP A 195 1.68 4.34 -5.64
CA ASP A 195 1.23 5.16 -4.51
C ASP A 195 2.13 5.05 -3.26
N TRP A 196 3.34 5.56 -3.42
CA TRP A 196 4.39 5.56 -2.40
C TRP A 196 4.33 6.76 -1.42
N GLY A 197 3.20 7.45 -1.36
CA GLY A 197 3.03 8.62 -0.48
C GLY A 197 3.23 8.29 1.00
N ASP A 198 2.80 7.12 1.44
CA ASP A 198 2.93 6.64 2.82
C ASP A 198 4.29 5.99 3.14
N ILE A 199 5.28 6.12 2.22
CA ILE A 199 6.65 5.60 2.45
C ILE A 199 7.17 6.06 3.81
N THR A 200 7.62 5.12 4.62
CA THR A 200 8.04 5.38 6.00
C THR A 200 9.01 4.32 6.49
N SER A 201 9.37 4.38 7.76
CA SER A 201 10.12 3.33 8.44
C SER A 201 9.37 2.82 9.67
N GLY A 202 9.46 1.51 9.94
CA GLY A 202 8.80 0.93 11.12
C GLY A 202 8.76 -0.59 11.14
N ASP A 203 7.68 -1.11 11.74
CA ASP A 203 7.43 -2.54 11.84
C ASP A 203 6.98 -3.12 10.48
N ILE A 204 7.80 -4.04 9.95
CA ILE A 204 7.56 -4.74 8.68
C ILE A 204 6.23 -5.52 8.65
N ALA A 205 5.67 -5.82 9.79
CA ALA A 205 4.35 -6.46 9.90
C ALA A 205 3.26 -5.67 9.15
N THR A 206 3.41 -4.34 9.04
CA THR A 206 2.50 -3.47 8.30
C THR A 206 2.41 -3.87 6.82
N ASP A 207 3.55 -4.02 6.15
CA ASP A 207 3.58 -4.39 4.73
C ASP A 207 3.36 -5.89 4.52
N LEU A 208 3.83 -6.75 5.43
CA LEU A 208 3.56 -8.19 5.38
C LEU A 208 2.06 -8.53 5.43
N ALA A 209 1.24 -7.65 5.99
CA ALA A 209 -0.22 -7.76 5.96
C ALA A 209 -0.79 -7.90 4.53
N SER A 210 -0.10 -7.32 3.54
CA SER A 210 -0.49 -7.36 2.13
C SER A 210 -0.57 -8.79 1.57
N ILE A 211 0.12 -9.76 2.14
CA ILE A 211 0.04 -11.17 1.74
C ILE A 211 -1.41 -11.68 1.84
N TRP A 212 -2.12 -11.33 2.92
CA TRP A 212 -3.54 -11.69 3.09
C TRP A 212 -4.49 -10.80 2.30
N MET A 213 -4.04 -9.63 1.88
CA MET A 213 -4.82 -8.75 1.01
C MET A 213 -4.72 -9.18 -0.45
N LEU A 214 -3.56 -9.68 -0.90
CA LEU A 214 -3.25 -9.92 -2.31
C LEU A 214 -3.66 -11.33 -2.78
N PHE A 215 -3.27 -12.38 -2.05
CA PHE A 215 -3.44 -13.76 -2.53
C PHE A 215 -4.67 -14.45 -1.92
N SER A 216 -5.61 -14.89 -2.78
CA SER A 216 -6.77 -15.70 -2.36
C SER A 216 -6.37 -17.15 -2.06
N ASP A 217 -5.39 -17.69 -2.80
CA ASP A 217 -4.85 -19.04 -2.60
C ASP A 217 -4.02 -19.12 -1.32
N GLN A 218 -4.41 -20.02 -0.42
CA GLN A 218 -3.70 -20.26 0.84
C GLN A 218 -2.27 -20.75 0.62
N ASN A 219 -2.03 -21.60 -0.38
CA ASN A 219 -0.68 -22.08 -0.68
C ASN A 219 0.22 -20.95 -1.17
N ALA A 220 -0.32 -20.02 -1.97
CA ALA A 220 0.42 -18.82 -2.39
C ALA A 220 0.81 -17.94 -1.20
N ARG A 221 -0.09 -17.76 -0.20
CA ARG A 221 0.25 -17.03 1.03
C ARG A 221 1.33 -17.73 1.83
N GLN A 222 1.24 -19.06 1.99
CA GLN A 222 2.27 -19.86 2.66
C GLN A 222 3.60 -19.80 1.94
N GLN A 223 3.58 -19.86 0.60
CA GLN A 223 4.77 -19.71 -0.22
C GLN A 223 5.41 -18.31 -0.04
N ALA A 224 4.62 -17.24 -0.09
CA ALA A 224 5.13 -15.89 0.13
C ALA A 224 5.79 -15.74 1.51
N ILE A 225 5.20 -16.30 2.56
CA ILE A 225 5.77 -16.30 3.91
C ILE A 225 7.08 -17.10 3.97
N ALA A 226 7.12 -18.30 3.38
CA ALA A 226 8.32 -19.13 3.34
C ALA A 226 9.46 -18.48 2.56
N GLU A 227 9.15 -17.85 1.42
CA GLU A 227 10.11 -17.16 0.56
C GLU A 227 10.59 -15.82 1.17
N TYR A 228 9.81 -15.20 2.05
CA TYR A 228 10.25 -13.99 2.75
C TYR A 228 11.46 -14.26 3.65
N VAL A 229 11.60 -15.46 4.19
CA VAL A 229 12.70 -15.97 5.01
C VAL A 229 12.93 -15.16 6.31
N ASN A 230 13.30 -15.82 7.39
CA ASN A 230 13.65 -15.21 8.69
C ASN A 230 12.59 -14.27 9.29
N VAL A 231 11.31 -14.52 9.02
CA VAL A 231 10.21 -13.85 9.72
C VAL A 231 9.85 -14.64 10.99
N SER A 232 9.80 -13.95 12.12
CA SER A 232 9.41 -14.57 13.37
C SER A 232 7.91 -14.81 13.46
N GLU A 233 7.50 -15.75 14.33
CA GLU A 233 6.08 -15.97 14.64
C GLU A 233 5.43 -14.69 15.20
N ALA A 234 6.14 -13.93 16.04
CA ALA A 234 5.64 -12.67 16.57
C ALA A 234 5.37 -11.64 15.46
N THR A 235 6.28 -11.52 14.49
CA THR A 235 6.08 -10.66 13.32
C THR A 235 4.89 -11.12 12.48
N LEU A 236 4.71 -12.44 12.25
CA LEU A 236 3.55 -12.97 11.51
C LEU A 236 2.24 -12.74 12.24
N GLN A 237 2.22 -12.87 13.55
CA GLN A 237 1.04 -12.54 14.36
C GLN A 237 0.67 -11.07 14.20
N ARG A 238 1.65 -10.15 14.29
CA ARG A 238 1.39 -8.72 14.05
C ARG A 238 0.96 -8.43 12.62
N ALA A 239 1.51 -9.13 11.62
CA ALA A 239 1.12 -8.98 10.22
C ALA A 239 -0.35 -9.37 9.99
N LYS A 240 -0.82 -10.48 10.60
CA LYS A 240 -2.25 -10.83 10.61
C LYS A 240 -3.08 -9.75 11.31
N GLY A 241 -2.59 -9.16 12.40
CA GLY A 241 -3.23 -8.05 13.07
C GLY A 241 -3.34 -6.80 12.18
N TRP A 242 -2.29 -6.46 11.45
CA TRP A 242 -2.33 -5.38 10.46
C TRP A 242 -3.29 -5.70 9.31
N ALA A 243 -3.35 -6.95 8.84
CA ALA A 243 -4.33 -7.37 7.83
C ALA A 243 -5.78 -7.23 8.35
N ILE A 244 -6.04 -7.57 9.62
CA ILE A 244 -7.34 -7.32 10.26
C ILE A 244 -7.63 -5.82 10.32
N LEU A 245 -6.69 -4.99 10.76
CA LEU A 245 -6.86 -3.53 10.80
C LEU A 245 -7.21 -2.97 9.42
N PHE A 246 -6.45 -3.30 8.39
CA PHE A 246 -6.76 -2.88 7.01
C PHE A 246 -8.13 -3.41 6.56
N GLY A 247 -8.41 -4.69 6.84
CA GLY A 247 -9.67 -5.33 6.50
C GLY A 247 -10.88 -4.63 7.12
N VAL A 248 -10.84 -4.32 8.42
CA VAL A 248 -11.97 -3.64 9.08
C VAL A 248 -12.10 -2.18 8.66
N VAL A 249 -10.98 -1.48 8.39
CA VAL A 249 -11.03 -0.10 7.87
C VAL A 249 -11.68 -0.07 6.50
N LEU A 250 -11.21 -0.92 5.58
CA LEU A 250 -11.74 -0.98 4.22
C LEU A 250 -13.22 -1.43 4.20
N LEU A 251 -13.59 -2.43 5.00
CA LEU A 251 -14.96 -2.92 5.07
C LEU A 251 -15.91 -1.86 5.67
N ASP A 252 -15.56 -1.26 6.81
CA ASP A 252 -16.41 -0.30 7.50
C ASP A 252 -16.66 0.96 6.65
N THR A 253 -15.61 1.51 6.02
CA THR A 253 -15.74 2.66 5.11
C THR A 253 -16.42 2.25 3.79
N GLY A 254 -16.08 1.10 3.27
CA GLY A 254 -16.62 0.61 2.00
C GLY A 254 -18.11 0.30 2.03
N LEU A 255 -18.66 -0.11 3.15
CA LEU A 255 -20.10 -0.30 3.34
C LEU A 255 -20.91 1.02 3.29
N ILE A 256 -20.23 2.16 3.40
CA ILE A 256 -20.88 3.49 3.34
C ILE A 256 -20.91 4.00 1.89
N ASP A 257 -19.76 3.99 1.19
CA ASP A 257 -19.64 4.74 -0.05
C ASP A 257 -18.78 4.08 -1.14
N ASN A 258 -18.14 2.93 -0.87
CA ASN A 258 -17.21 2.33 -1.80
C ASN A 258 -17.25 0.79 -1.80
N SER A 259 -18.07 0.22 -2.68
CA SER A 259 -18.24 -1.23 -2.77
C SER A 259 -16.93 -2.01 -3.03
N ARG A 260 -15.97 -1.44 -3.77
CA ARG A 260 -14.65 -2.07 -3.98
C ARG A 260 -13.89 -2.21 -2.65
N HIS A 261 -13.88 -1.17 -1.81
CA HIS A 261 -13.27 -1.23 -0.47
C HIS A 261 -13.98 -2.27 0.41
N ALA A 262 -15.31 -2.35 0.35
CA ALA A 262 -16.06 -3.34 1.12
C ALA A 262 -15.67 -4.77 0.73
N VAL A 263 -15.54 -5.06 -0.56
CA VAL A 263 -15.09 -6.37 -1.06
C VAL A 263 -13.67 -6.68 -0.59
N MET A 264 -12.72 -5.75 -0.80
CA MET A 264 -11.33 -5.92 -0.37
C MET A 264 -11.22 -6.21 1.14
N GLY A 265 -11.94 -5.47 1.96
CA GLY A 265 -11.95 -5.66 3.41
C GLY A 265 -12.52 -7.02 3.80
N ALA A 266 -13.67 -7.41 3.20
CA ALA A 266 -14.31 -8.70 3.44
C ALA A 266 -13.40 -9.88 3.07
N GLU A 267 -12.77 -9.85 1.89
CA GLU A 267 -11.85 -10.90 1.44
C GLU A 267 -10.62 -11.00 2.34
N THR A 268 -10.04 -9.86 2.75
CA THR A 268 -8.90 -9.85 3.68
C THR A 268 -9.25 -10.56 4.99
N LEU A 269 -10.40 -10.22 5.60
CA LEU A 269 -10.85 -10.86 6.84
C LEU A 269 -11.11 -12.36 6.68
N ARG A 270 -11.70 -12.80 5.56
CA ARG A 270 -11.90 -14.23 5.26
C ARG A 270 -10.57 -14.98 5.18
N ARG A 271 -9.59 -14.43 4.44
CA ARG A 271 -8.25 -15.02 4.26
C ARG A 271 -7.49 -15.13 5.59
N VAL A 272 -7.52 -14.09 6.41
CA VAL A 272 -6.94 -14.15 7.78
C VAL A 272 -7.63 -15.21 8.60
N SER A 273 -8.96 -15.34 8.50
CA SER A 273 -9.72 -16.38 9.22
C SER A 273 -9.41 -17.81 8.73
N GLN A 274 -9.03 -18.00 7.48
CA GLN A 274 -8.59 -19.32 6.97
C GLN A 274 -7.26 -19.76 7.59
N ASP A 275 -6.32 -18.84 7.77
CA ASP A 275 -4.94 -19.10 8.18
C ASP A 275 -4.69 -18.95 9.70
N GLY A 276 -5.69 -18.62 10.49
CA GLY A 276 -5.61 -18.34 11.93
C GLY A 276 -5.84 -19.51 12.86
#